data_ebf4ac8e418f5f64830485a2f62110f5
#
_entry.id   ebf4ac8e418f5f64830485a2f62110f5
#
_cell.length_a   1.000
_cell.length_b   1.000
_cell.length_c   1.000
_cell.angle_alpha   90.00
_cell.angle_beta   90.00
_cell.angle_gamma   90.00
#
_symmetry.space_group_name_H-M   'P 1'
#
loop_
_entity.id
_entity.type
_entity.pdbx_description
1 polymer ?
#
loop_
_entity_poly.entity_id
_entity_poly.type
_entity_poly.pdbx_seq_one_letter_code
_entity_poly.pdbx_strand_id
1 'polypeptide(L)'
;MKFASLNDLYLQQLKDLHSAESQLIKALPKMAKAARNPDLRNAFIEHLEQTKGHLDRLKQVAEKLGKRLAGHTCAAMKGLIEEGSGGSERMRRLR
;
A
#
# COMPACT_ATOMS: atom_id res chain seq x y z
N MET A 1 -5.89 -5.30 25.25
CA MET A 1 -5.62 -6.36 24.28
C MET A 1 -4.34 -7.07 24.67
N LYS A 2 -4.44 -8.39 24.80
CA LYS A 2 -3.25 -9.19 25.11
C LYS A 2 -2.67 -9.73 23.81
N PHE A 3 -1.43 -9.40 23.55
CA PHE A 3 -0.67 -10.14 22.55
C PHE A 3 -0.06 -11.35 23.26
N ALA A 4 -0.29 -12.54 22.73
CA ALA A 4 0.23 -13.77 23.33
C ALA A 4 1.76 -13.77 23.32
N SER A 5 2.37 -13.02 22.38
CA SER A 5 3.83 -12.91 22.27
C SER A 5 4.20 -11.74 21.37
N LEU A 6 5.50 -11.38 21.41
CA LEU A 6 6.05 -10.40 20.46
C LEU A 6 5.95 -10.90 19.02
N ASN A 7 5.98 -12.22 18.83
CA ASN A 7 5.81 -12.82 17.50
C ASN A 7 4.42 -12.54 16.93
N ASP A 8 3.39 -12.56 17.75
CA ASP A 8 2.03 -12.25 17.31
C ASP A 8 1.92 -10.80 16.89
N LEU A 9 2.51 -9.88 17.65
CA LEU A 9 2.55 -8.46 17.31
C LEU A 9 3.31 -8.24 16.01
N TYR A 10 4.47 -8.89 15.86
CA TYR A 10 5.29 -8.78 14.65
C TYR A 10 4.52 -9.28 13.43
N LEU A 11 3.85 -10.41 13.53
CA LEU A 11 3.04 -10.95 12.44
C LEU A 11 1.91 -9.99 12.07
N GLN A 12 1.26 -9.37 13.06
CA GLN A 12 0.21 -8.39 12.79
C GLN A 12 0.74 -7.18 12.02
N GLN A 13 1.92 -6.68 12.39
CA GLN A 13 2.57 -5.58 11.70
C GLN A 13 2.91 -5.97 10.25
N LEU A 14 3.40 -7.18 10.02
CA LEU A 14 3.70 -7.66 8.68
C LEU A 14 2.44 -7.76 7.82
N LYS A 15 1.32 -8.20 8.39
CA LYS A 15 0.04 -8.26 7.69
C LYS A 15 -0.45 -6.87 7.29
N ASP A 16 -0.31 -5.89 8.18
CA ASP A 16 -0.68 -4.51 7.89
C ASP A 16 0.17 -3.94 6.75
N LEU A 17 1.49 -4.16 6.80
CA LEU A 17 2.40 -3.71 5.74
C LEU A 17 2.08 -4.38 4.40
N HIS A 18 1.83 -5.68 4.41
CA HIS A 18 1.47 -6.41 3.19
C HIS A 18 0.21 -5.82 2.56
N SER A 19 -0.80 -5.55 3.37
CA SER A 19 -2.06 -4.96 2.90
C SER A 19 -1.82 -3.55 2.34
N ALA A 20 -1.09 -2.71 3.08
CA ALA A 20 -0.81 -1.34 2.66
C ALA A 20 -0.07 -1.30 1.33
N GLU A 21 0.99 -2.11 1.19
CA GLU A 21 1.78 -2.16 -0.04
C GLU A 21 0.96 -2.72 -1.21
N SER A 22 0.13 -3.73 -0.96
CA SER A 22 -0.75 -4.31 -1.99
C SER A 22 -1.77 -3.29 -2.49
N GLN A 23 -2.34 -2.49 -1.58
CA GLN A 23 -3.29 -1.43 -1.96
C GLN A 23 -2.60 -0.35 -2.78
N LEU A 24 -1.37 0.03 -2.42
CA LEU A 24 -0.59 1.04 -3.15
C LEU A 24 -0.27 0.59 -4.57
N ILE A 25 0.06 -0.69 -4.77
CA ILE A 25 0.34 -1.22 -6.11
C ILE A 25 -0.85 -1.03 -7.04
N LYS A 26 -2.06 -1.13 -6.51
CA LYS A 26 -3.27 -0.91 -7.29
C LYS A 26 -3.59 0.57 -7.50
N ALA A 27 -3.30 1.41 -6.49
CA ALA A 27 -3.65 2.82 -6.51
C ALA A 27 -2.64 3.69 -7.26
N LEU A 28 -1.34 3.41 -7.14
CA LEU A 28 -0.30 4.25 -7.73
C LEU A 28 -0.40 4.43 -9.24
N PRO A 29 -0.71 3.38 -10.04
CA PRO A 29 -0.89 3.59 -11.48
C PRO A 29 -2.02 4.55 -11.81
N LYS A 30 -3.10 4.50 -11.05
CA LYS A 30 -4.23 5.42 -11.24
C LYS A 30 -3.86 6.85 -10.87
N MET A 31 -3.10 7.01 -9.79
CA MET A 31 -2.61 8.32 -9.35
C MET A 31 -1.63 8.90 -10.36
N ALA A 32 -0.75 8.08 -10.93
CA ALA A 32 0.17 8.52 -11.98
C ALA A 32 -0.60 9.00 -13.22
N LYS A 33 -1.64 8.29 -13.61
CA LYS A 33 -2.49 8.69 -14.73
C LYS A 33 -3.20 10.01 -14.48
N ALA A 34 -3.63 10.25 -13.25
CA ALA A 34 -4.35 11.46 -12.88
C ALA A 34 -3.42 12.67 -12.70
N ALA A 35 -2.14 12.44 -12.47
CA ALA A 35 -1.17 13.50 -12.25
C ALA A 35 -0.88 14.25 -13.54
N ARG A 36 -0.95 15.57 -13.50
CA ARG A 36 -0.66 16.44 -14.65
C ARG A 36 0.78 16.85 -14.71
N ASN A 37 1.37 17.08 -13.54
CA ASN A 37 2.77 17.46 -13.43
C ASN A 37 3.63 16.23 -13.75
N PRO A 38 4.53 16.32 -14.76
CA PRO A 38 5.37 15.18 -15.13
C PRO A 38 6.26 14.68 -14.00
N ASP A 39 6.76 15.57 -13.15
CA ASP A 39 7.60 15.21 -12.03
C ASP A 39 6.82 14.42 -11.00
N LEU A 40 5.58 14.81 -10.73
CA LEU A 40 4.71 14.09 -9.81
C LEU A 40 4.34 12.70 -10.38
N ARG A 41 4.06 12.64 -11.68
CA ARG A 41 3.78 11.37 -12.35
C ARG A 41 4.96 10.40 -12.22
N ASN A 42 6.17 10.90 -12.48
CA ASN A 42 7.39 10.10 -12.38
C ASN A 42 7.63 9.64 -10.94
N ALA A 43 7.33 10.50 -9.96
CA ALA A 43 7.44 10.14 -8.55
C ALA A 43 6.49 8.99 -8.19
N PHE A 44 5.27 9.00 -8.68
CA PHE A 44 4.32 7.90 -8.46
C PHE A 44 4.80 6.60 -9.11
N ILE A 45 5.35 6.67 -10.32
CA ILE A 45 5.86 5.51 -11.02
C ILE A 45 7.06 4.92 -10.27
N GLU A 46 7.98 5.76 -9.81
CA GLU A 46 9.12 5.33 -9.03
C GLU A 46 8.69 4.68 -7.71
N HIS A 47 7.72 5.28 -7.02
CA HIS A 47 7.19 4.72 -5.79
C HIS A 47 6.53 3.36 -6.05
N LEU A 48 5.85 3.21 -7.17
CA LEU A 48 5.25 1.93 -7.55
C LEU A 48 6.30 0.82 -7.65
N GLU A 49 7.44 1.10 -8.30
CA GLU A 49 8.52 0.14 -8.43
C GLU A 49 9.12 -0.23 -7.07
N GLN A 50 9.32 0.77 -6.21
CA GLN A 50 9.80 0.54 -4.85
C GLN A 50 8.81 -0.30 -4.05
N THR A 51 7.52 -0.03 -4.19
CA THR A 51 6.46 -0.76 -3.48
C THR A 51 6.42 -2.23 -3.89
N LYS A 52 6.60 -2.51 -5.18
CA LYS A 52 6.69 -3.89 -5.67
C LYS A 52 7.85 -4.63 -5.02
N GLY A 53 9.00 -3.98 -4.89
CA GLY A 53 10.16 -4.55 -4.21
C GLY A 53 9.91 -4.82 -2.74
N HIS A 54 9.24 -3.89 -2.05
CA HIS A 54 8.85 -4.06 -0.64
C HIS A 54 7.93 -5.26 -0.45
N LEU A 55 6.93 -5.39 -1.32
CA LEU A 55 5.98 -6.50 -1.26
C LEU A 55 6.68 -7.84 -1.45
N ASP A 56 7.62 -7.91 -2.38
CA ASP A 56 8.40 -9.12 -2.62
C ASP A 56 9.20 -9.53 -1.39
N ARG A 57 9.85 -8.57 -0.74
CA ARG A 57 10.59 -8.80 0.50
C ARG A 57 9.69 -9.30 1.63
N LEU A 58 8.50 -8.72 1.76
CA LEU A 58 7.52 -9.16 2.76
C LEU A 58 7.10 -10.61 2.52
N LYS A 59 6.90 -10.99 1.26
CA LYS A 59 6.59 -12.38 0.90
C LYS A 59 7.73 -13.33 1.29
N GLN A 60 8.97 -12.93 1.05
CA GLN A 60 10.13 -13.73 1.44
C GLN A 60 10.23 -13.91 2.95
N VAL A 61 9.98 -12.84 3.71
CA VAL A 61 9.98 -12.92 5.18
C VAL A 61 8.86 -13.85 5.65
N ALA A 62 7.68 -13.75 5.07
CA ALA A 62 6.55 -14.60 5.42
C ALA A 62 6.84 -16.07 5.16
N GLU A 63 7.48 -16.39 4.04
CA GLU A 63 7.88 -17.76 3.71
C GLU A 63 8.81 -18.33 4.76
N LYS A 64 9.80 -17.54 5.19
CA LYS A 64 10.74 -17.97 6.23
C LYS A 64 10.06 -18.22 7.57
N LEU A 65 8.99 -17.49 7.85
CA LEU A 65 8.21 -17.66 9.07
C LEU A 65 7.13 -18.74 8.94
N GLY A 66 6.90 -19.25 7.74
CA GLY A 66 5.83 -20.20 7.48
C GLY A 66 4.45 -19.61 7.69
N LYS A 67 4.28 -18.30 7.47
CA LYS A 67 3.04 -17.58 7.72
C LYS A 67 2.46 -16.99 6.45
N ARG A 68 1.14 -16.82 6.46
CA ARG A 68 0.40 -16.23 5.35
C ARG A 68 0.01 -14.81 5.72
N LEU A 69 0.30 -13.85 4.83
CA LEU A 69 0.01 -12.43 5.05
C LEU A 69 -1.25 -11.95 4.35
N ALA A 70 -1.70 -12.65 3.32
CA ALA A 70 -2.87 -12.26 2.53
C ALA A 70 -4.16 -12.35 3.35
N GLY A 71 -5.18 -11.61 2.92
CA GLY A 71 -6.51 -11.66 3.53
C GLY A 71 -6.78 -10.59 4.59
N HIS A 72 -5.76 -9.85 5.00
CA HIS A 72 -5.92 -8.72 5.93
C HIS A 72 -6.00 -7.41 5.16
N THR A 73 -6.86 -6.49 5.59
CA THR A 73 -6.97 -5.16 4.98
C THR A 73 -6.56 -4.09 5.98
N CYS A 74 -5.58 -3.27 5.61
CA CYS A 74 -5.19 -2.11 6.41
C CYS A 74 -6.18 -0.97 6.17
N ALA A 75 -7.01 -0.67 7.16
CA ALA A 75 -8.04 0.34 7.07
C ALA A 75 -7.47 1.75 6.89
N ALA A 76 -6.33 2.04 7.53
CA ALA A 76 -5.68 3.34 7.41
C ALA A 76 -5.25 3.61 5.97
N MET A 77 -4.60 2.66 5.31
CA MET A 77 -4.18 2.82 3.93
C MET A 77 -5.37 2.90 2.99
N LYS A 78 -6.39 2.09 3.22
CA LYS A 78 -7.63 2.14 2.43
C LYS A 78 -8.26 3.52 2.48
N GLY A 79 -8.34 4.11 3.68
CA GLY A 79 -8.88 5.45 3.86
C GLY A 79 -8.06 6.52 3.15
N LEU A 80 -6.73 6.45 3.25
CA LEU A 80 -5.84 7.40 2.58
C LEU A 80 -6.00 7.35 1.06
N ILE A 81 -6.10 6.17 0.49
CA ILE A 81 -6.29 5.98 -0.95
C ILE A 81 -7.64 6.53 -1.39
N GLU A 82 -8.69 6.29 -0.62
CA GLU A 82 -10.03 6.82 -0.92
C GLU A 82 -10.02 8.36 -0.92
N GLU A 83 -9.36 8.97 0.06
CA GLU A 83 -9.23 10.41 0.14
C GLU A 83 -8.45 10.97 -1.05
N GLY A 84 -7.34 10.34 -1.42
CA GLY A 84 -6.55 10.74 -2.58
C GLY A 84 -7.34 10.63 -3.88
N SER A 85 -8.09 9.56 -4.06
CA SER A 85 -8.95 9.36 -5.23
C SER A 85 -10.06 10.40 -5.29
N GLY A 86 -10.69 10.70 -4.15
CA GLY A 86 -11.70 11.73 -4.05
C GLY A 86 -11.17 13.10 -4.40
N GLY A 87 -9.96 13.42 -3.92
CA GLY A 87 -9.28 14.67 -4.25
C GLY A 87 -8.99 14.80 -5.74
N SER A 88 -8.48 13.75 -6.37
CA SER A 88 -8.23 13.72 -7.81
C SER A 88 -9.51 13.91 -8.63
N GLU A 89 -10.58 13.28 -8.21
CA GLU A 89 -11.89 13.40 -8.85
C GLU A 89 -12.40 14.83 -8.78
N ARG A 90 -12.30 15.47 -7.60
CA ARG A 90 -12.70 16.84 -7.41
C ARG A 90 -11.90 17.81 -8.30
N MET A 91 -10.59 17.60 -8.40
CA MET A 91 -9.73 18.41 -9.24
C MET A 91 -10.16 18.35 -10.71
N ARG A 92 -10.55 17.16 -11.19
CA ARG A 92 -11.04 17.01 -12.55
C ARG A 92 -12.37 17.73 -12.80
N ARG A 93 -13.24 17.77 -11.80
CA ARG A 93 -14.54 18.45 -11.89
C ARG A 93 -14.44 19.96 -11.91
N LEU A 94 -13.38 20.52 -11.37
CA LEU A 94 -13.17 21.97 -11.28
C LEU A 94 -12.72 22.60 -12.59
N ARG A 95 -12.64 21.89 -13.66
CA ARG A 95 -12.28 22.41 -14.99
C ARG A 95 -13.44 22.94 -15.74
#